data_f78d59ed7f67c0842a019274df75dab5
#
_entry.id   f78d59ed7f67c0842a019274df75dab5
#
_cell.length_a   1.000
_cell.length_b   1.000
_cell.length_c   1.000
_cell.angle_alpha   90.00
_cell.angle_beta   90.00
_cell.angle_gamma   90.00
#
_symmetry.space_group_name_H-M   'P 1'
#
loop_
_entity.id
_entity.type
_entity.pdbx_description
1 polymer ?
#
loop_
_entity_poly.entity_id
_entity_poly.type
_entity_poly.pdbx_seq_one_letter_code
_entity_poly.pdbx_strand_id
1 'polypeptide(L)'
;MTRECHVRFCERLRGKFPRPTYHFGMKTHIGADAASGLVHTVIGTAANVNDVTRAGALLHGEEQAAFGDAGYQGVHKRPEAAGPSWHVAMRPGLRRRLNPFIEPEFLAEQLEQATAIVRAKVEHPFRVVKQQFGYAKVRYRGLAKNTARLTMLFALSNLWMARRHVLGVQA
;
A
#
# COMPACT_ATOMS: atom_id res chain seq x y z
N MET A 1 16.50 11.32 -11.76
CA MET A 1 15.12 11.19 -11.25
C MET A 1 15.18 10.22 -10.09
N THR A 2 14.93 10.73 -8.89
CA THR A 2 14.84 9.92 -7.68
C THR A 2 13.55 9.08 -7.76
N ARG A 3 13.67 7.77 -7.87
CA ARG A 3 12.50 6.88 -7.82
C ARG A 3 12.15 6.59 -6.37
N GLU A 4 10.96 6.95 -5.99
CA GLU A 4 10.38 6.66 -4.68
C GLU A 4 9.27 5.64 -4.84
N CYS A 5 9.26 4.59 -4.00
CA CYS A 5 8.25 3.56 -4.02
C CYS A 5 7.33 3.61 -2.80
N HIS A 6 6.05 3.43 -3.02
CA HIS A 6 5.06 3.24 -1.98
C HIS A 6 4.69 1.78 -1.84
N VAL A 7 4.88 1.29 -0.63
CA VAL A 7 4.40 -0.03 -0.24
C VAL A 7 3.17 0.15 0.63
N ARG A 8 2.00 -0.21 0.12
CA ARG A 8 0.79 -0.20 0.91
C ARG A 8 0.11 -1.55 1.04
N PHE A 9 -0.42 -1.66 2.18
CA PHE A 9 -1.21 -2.66 2.84
C PHE A 9 -2.64 -2.77 2.28
N CYS A 10 -3.02 -3.89 2.13
CA CYS A 10 -4.07 -4.75 2.50
C CYS A 10 -5.40 -4.17 2.98
N GLU A 11 -6.41 -4.25 2.15
CA GLU A 11 -7.76 -4.32 2.65
C GLU A 11 -8.14 -5.77 2.94
N ARG A 12 -8.53 -6.03 4.18
CA ARG A 12 -9.25 -7.24 4.54
C ARG A 12 -10.56 -7.27 3.77
N LEU A 13 -10.61 -8.04 2.71
CA LEU A 13 -11.86 -8.40 2.08
C LEU A 13 -12.58 -9.38 3.01
N ARG A 14 -13.33 -8.83 3.97
CA ARG A 14 -14.16 -9.59 4.89
C ARG A 14 -15.36 -10.18 4.15
N GLY A 15 -15.34 -11.50 3.95
CA GLY A 15 -16.60 -12.24 3.88
C GLY A 15 -17.23 -12.31 5.28
N LYS A 16 -18.50 -11.91 5.44
CA LYS A 16 -19.24 -12.09 6.68
C LYS A 16 -19.51 -13.59 6.87
N PHE A 17 -18.82 -14.22 7.83
CA PHE A 17 -19.23 -15.48 8.42
C PHE A 17 -19.20 -15.35 9.94
N PRO A 18 -20.29 -15.76 10.64
CA PRO A 18 -20.36 -15.72 12.09
C PRO A 18 -19.72 -16.99 12.66
N ARG A 19 -18.45 -16.97 13.03
CA ARG A 19 -17.84 -17.77 14.10
C ARG A 19 -16.34 -17.48 14.20
N PRO A 20 -15.77 -17.50 15.43
CA PRO A 20 -14.41 -17.06 15.69
C PRO A 20 -13.41 -18.16 15.31
N THR A 21 -12.25 -17.76 14.81
CA THR A 21 -10.95 -18.41 14.83
C THR A 21 -10.24 -18.75 13.50
N TYR A 22 -10.87 -18.71 12.34
CA TYR A 22 -10.09 -18.86 11.11
C TYR A 22 -10.28 -17.63 10.21
N HIS A 23 -9.22 -16.84 10.04
CA HIS A 23 -9.19 -15.73 9.08
C HIS A 23 -9.13 -16.30 7.66
N PHE A 24 -10.23 -16.84 7.15
CA PHE A 24 -10.37 -17.14 5.73
C PHE A 24 -10.48 -15.82 4.97
N GLY A 25 -9.41 -15.40 4.37
CA GLY A 25 -9.37 -14.21 3.56
C GLY A 25 -8.01 -14.09 2.88
N MET A 26 -7.96 -13.26 1.85
CA MET A 26 -6.70 -12.88 1.24
C MET A 26 -6.37 -11.43 1.56
N LYS A 27 -5.10 -11.13 1.49
CA LYS A 27 -4.55 -9.79 1.50
C LYS A 27 -3.95 -9.49 0.13
N THR A 28 -3.98 -8.22 -0.24
CA THR A 28 -3.29 -7.72 -1.43
C THR A 28 -2.31 -6.65 -1.01
N HIS A 29 -1.07 -6.85 -1.33
CA HIS A 29 -0.02 -5.86 -1.17
C HIS A 29 0.27 -5.27 -2.54
N ILE A 30 0.43 -3.96 -2.60
CA ILE A 30 0.81 -3.27 -3.83
C ILE A 30 2.03 -2.39 -3.59
N GLY A 31 2.93 -2.39 -4.57
CA GLY A 31 3.95 -1.37 -4.73
C GLY A 31 3.45 -0.35 -5.76
N ALA A 32 3.52 0.93 -5.43
CA ALA A 32 3.12 2.00 -6.32
C ALA A 32 4.16 3.13 -6.33
N ASP A 33 4.33 3.76 -7.45
CA ASP A 33 5.19 4.92 -7.59
C ASP A 33 4.65 6.11 -6.79
N ALA A 34 5.51 6.76 -6.02
CA ALA A 34 5.13 7.84 -5.11
C ALA A 34 4.72 9.13 -5.82
N ALA A 35 5.22 9.37 -7.03
CA ALA A 35 4.90 10.57 -7.79
C ALA A 35 3.57 10.42 -8.53
N SER A 36 3.40 9.34 -9.28
CA SER A 36 2.23 9.08 -10.13
C SER A 36 1.09 8.35 -9.42
N GLY A 37 1.40 7.57 -8.38
CA GLY A 37 0.47 6.65 -7.72
C GLY A 37 0.16 5.39 -8.55
N LEU A 38 0.86 5.17 -9.67
CA LEU A 38 0.64 3.99 -10.52
C LEU A 38 1.23 2.74 -9.86
N VAL A 39 0.47 1.66 -9.91
CA VAL A 39 0.84 0.37 -9.31
C VAL A 39 1.77 -0.38 -10.24
N HIS A 40 2.94 -0.77 -9.76
CA HIS A 40 3.93 -1.57 -10.50
C HIS A 40 4.01 -3.02 -10.02
N THR A 41 3.66 -3.29 -8.77
CA THR A 41 3.72 -4.64 -8.20
C THR A 41 2.44 -4.97 -7.45
N VAL A 42 1.94 -6.21 -7.63
CA VAL A 42 0.74 -6.72 -6.94
C VAL A 42 1.03 -8.10 -6.40
N ILE A 43 0.90 -8.29 -5.08
CA ILE A 43 1.12 -9.58 -4.41
C ILE A 43 -0.11 -9.95 -3.60
N GLY A 44 -0.69 -11.12 -3.90
CA GLY A 44 -1.74 -11.71 -3.10
C GLY A 44 -1.17 -12.66 -2.05
N THR A 45 -1.65 -12.56 -0.82
CA THR A 45 -1.27 -13.48 0.27
C THR A 45 -2.49 -13.93 1.06
N ALA A 46 -2.33 -15.00 1.84
CA ALA A 46 -3.32 -15.36 2.85
C ALA A 46 -3.39 -14.27 3.93
N ALA A 47 -4.55 -14.10 4.55
CA ALA A 47 -4.82 -13.00 5.49
C ALA A 47 -3.95 -13.02 6.77
N ASN A 48 -3.38 -14.18 7.12
CA ASN A 48 -2.50 -14.35 8.27
C ASN A 48 -1.04 -13.96 8.01
N VAL A 49 -0.65 -13.73 6.74
CA VAL A 49 0.72 -13.33 6.41
C VAL A 49 0.99 -11.92 6.94
N ASN A 50 2.13 -11.73 7.58
CA ASN A 50 2.52 -10.42 8.08
C ASN A 50 3.03 -9.56 6.92
N ASP A 51 2.59 -8.30 6.88
CA ASP A 51 2.83 -7.38 5.77
C ASP A 51 4.32 -7.07 5.58
N VAL A 52 5.05 -6.89 6.68
CA VAL A 52 6.49 -6.62 6.67
C VAL A 52 7.30 -7.72 5.96
N THR A 53 6.80 -8.97 5.92
CA THR A 53 7.49 -10.07 5.21
C THR A 53 7.40 -9.97 3.69
N ARG A 54 6.59 -9.07 3.17
CA ARG A 54 6.41 -8.85 1.73
C ARG A 54 7.06 -7.56 1.25
N ALA A 55 7.64 -6.78 2.16
CA ALA A 55 8.25 -5.49 1.85
C ALA A 55 9.27 -5.58 0.71
N GLY A 56 10.25 -6.48 0.80
CA GLY A 56 11.28 -6.65 -0.23
C GLY A 56 10.72 -7.07 -1.59
N ALA A 57 9.68 -7.91 -1.61
CA ALA A 57 9.07 -8.38 -2.85
C ALA A 57 8.21 -7.29 -3.56
N LEU A 58 7.94 -6.17 -2.90
CA LEU A 58 7.23 -5.03 -3.48
C LEU A 58 8.17 -4.00 -4.10
N LEU A 59 9.47 -4.07 -3.78
CA LEU A 59 10.50 -3.22 -4.36
C LEU A 59 10.94 -3.78 -5.72
N HIS A 60 11.41 -2.91 -6.59
CA HIS A 60 12.04 -3.28 -7.87
C HIS A 60 13.55 -2.98 -7.91
N GLY A 61 14.10 -2.48 -6.79
CA GLY A 61 15.54 -2.37 -6.57
C GLY A 61 16.19 -1.04 -6.98
N GLU A 62 15.42 -0.11 -7.52
CA GLU A 62 15.90 1.22 -7.92
C GLU A 62 15.41 2.34 -7.00
N GLU A 63 14.68 1.98 -5.95
CA GLU A 63 14.10 2.94 -5.02
C GLU A 63 15.15 3.52 -4.08
N GLN A 64 15.12 4.84 -3.91
CA GLN A 64 15.91 5.54 -2.90
C GLN A 64 15.14 5.68 -1.59
N ALA A 65 13.82 5.84 -1.66
CA ALA A 65 12.95 5.92 -0.50
C ALA A 65 11.71 5.04 -0.67
N ALA A 66 11.24 4.44 0.42
CA ALA A 66 10.03 3.65 0.46
C ALA A 66 9.16 4.09 1.64
N PHE A 67 7.86 4.22 1.36
CA PHE A 67 6.89 4.68 2.34
C PHE A 67 5.93 3.55 2.68
N GLY A 68 5.83 3.19 3.93
CA GLY A 68 4.96 2.12 4.43
C GLY A 68 3.93 2.62 5.44
N ASP A 69 2.86 1.86 5.59
CA ASP A 69 1.93 2.06 6.70
C ASP A 69 2.48 1.43 8.00
N ALA A 70 1.74 1.56 9.10
CA ALA A 70 2.15 1.03 10.39
C ALA A 70 2.31 -0.52 10.42
N GLY A 71 1.81 -1.23 9.41
CA GLY A 71 1.99 -2.68 9.24
C GLY A 71 3.41 -3.08 8.87
N TYR A 72 4.20 -2.13 8.35
CA TYR A 72 5.60 -2.33 7.97
C TYR A 72 6.59 -1.97 9.08
N GLN A 73 6.13 -1.77 10.29
CA GLN A 73 7.02 -1.54 11.45
C GLN A 73 8.04 -2.68 11.59
N GLY A 74 9.33 -2.30 11.72
CA GLY A 74 10.44 -3.24 11.80
C GLY A 74 11.01 -3.69 10.45
N VAL A 75 10.58 -3.10 9.32
CA VAL A 75 11.08 -3.41 7.97
C VAL A 75 12.61 -3.22 7.85
N HIS A 76 13.16 -2.23 8.53
CA HIS A 76 14.61 -1.96 8.57
C HIS A 76 15.45 -3.11 9.15
N LYS A 77 14.81 -4.05 9.85
CA LYS A 77 15.46 -5.27 10.38
C LYS A 77 15.45 -6.43 9.38
N ARG A 78 14.89 -6.22 8.18
CA ARG A 78 14.71 -7.23 7.15
C ARG A 78 15.75 -7.07 6.06
N PRO A 79 16.69 -8.02 5.88
CA PRO A 79 17.70 -7.93 4.83
C PRO A 79 17.09 -7.95 3.43
N GLU A 80 15.95 -8.64 3.24
CA GLU A 80 15.24 -8.71 1.97
C GLU A 80 14.59 -7.37 1.55
N ALA A 81 14.48 -6.43 2.48
CA ALA A 81 13.94 -5.10 2.24
C ALA A 81 15.00 -4.00 2.35
N ALA A 82 16.29 -4.39 2.37
CA ALA A 82 17.39 -3.45 2.38
C ALA A 82 17.49 -2.70 1.04
N GLY A 83 18.03 -1.51 1.08
CA GLY A 83 18.25 -0.63 -0.09
C GLY A 83 17.67 0.75 0.12
N PRO A 84 16.35 0.93 0.09
CA PRO A 84 15.74 2.25 0.25
C PRO A 84 15.71 2.74 1.69
N SER A 85 15.65 4.07 1.87
CA SER A 85 15.28 4.68 3.14
C SER A 85 13.80 4.47 3.42
N TRP A 86 13.47 3.72 4.47
CA TRP A 86 12.09 3.42 4.83
C TRP A 86 11.47 4.50 5.73
N HIS A 87 10.35 5.04 5.29
CA HIS A 87 9.48 5.95 6.03
C HIS A 87 8.19 5.21 6.39
N VAL A 88 8.17 4.64 7.59
CA VAL A 88 7.03 3.85 8.08
C VAL A 88 6.19 4.67 9.02
N ALA A 89 4.88 4.73 8.73
CA ALA A 89 3.94 5.48 9.55
C ALA A 89 4.00 5.10 11.02
N MET A 90 3.94 6.12 11.86
CA MET A 90 3.83 5.94 13.30
C MET A 90 2.49 5.29 13.66
N ARG A 91 2.50 4.43 14.68
CA ARG A 91 1.25 3.86 15.21
C ARG A 91 0.35 4.96 15.78
N PRO A 92 -0.96 4.93 15.51
CA PRO A 92 -1.86 5.99 15.94
C PRO A 92 -1.81 6.30 17.44
N GLY A 93 -1.58 5.28 18.28
CA GLY A 93 -1.44 5.44 19.73
C GLY A 93 -0.18 6.21 20.16
N LEU A 94 0.92 6.09 19.41
CA LEU A 94 2.13 6.86 19.65
C LEU A 94 1.97 8.30 19.13
N ARG A 95 1.44 8.45 17.93
CA ARG A 95 1.21 9.76 17.30
C ARG A 95 0.34 10.67 18.17
N ARG A 96 -0.71 10.13 18.81
CA ARG A 96 -1.61 10.88 19.73
C ARG A 96 -0.93 11.40 20.99
N ARG A 97 0.25 10.88 21.33
CA ARG A 97 1.03 11.29 22.51
C ARG A 97 2.05 12.38 22.22
N LEU A 98 2.25 12.72 20.94
CA LEU A 98 3.16 13.78 20.55
C LEU A 98 2.66 15.12 21.10
N ASN A 99 3.57 15.86 21.72
CA ASN A 99 3.31 17.19 22.22
C ASN A 99 3.77 18.24 21.18
N PRO A 100 2.88 19.01 20.57
CA PRO A 100 3.24 19.97 19.54
C PRO A 100 4.08 21.15 20.04
N PHE A 101 4.22 21.30 21.35
CA PHE A 101 5.04 22.36 21.97
C PHE A 101 6.49 21.93 22.23
N ILE A 102 6.82 20.67 21.95
CA ILE A 102 8.19 20.13 22.08
C ILE A 102 8.76 19.99 20.67
N GLU A 103 9.83 20.72 20.37
CA GLU A 103 10.38 20.83 19.00
C GLU A 103 10.63 19.48 18.30
N PRO A 104 11.30 18.46 18.89
CA PRO A 104 11.50 17.19 18.22
C PRO A 104 10.18 16.44 17.93
N GLU A 105 9.17 16.60 18.80
CA GLU A 105 7.86 15.96 18.61
C GLU A 105 7.02 16.69 17.56
N PHE A 106 7.14 18.01 17.50
CA PHE A 106 6.54 18.82 16.45
C PHE A 106 7.11 18.43 15.07
N LEU A 107 8.41 18.29 14.94
CA LEU A 107 9.06 17.86 13.69
C LEU A 107 8.64 16.43 13.29
N ALA A 108 8.49 15.53 14.26
CA ALA A 108 7.98 14.19 14.04
C ALA A 108 6.55 14.20 13.48
N GLU A 109 5.67 15.07 14.00
CA GLU A 109 4.30 15.23 13.48
C GLU A 109 4.30 15.82 12.06
N GLN A 110 5.16 16.78 11.74
CA GLN A 110 5.29 17.33 10.38
C GLN A 110 5.74 16.26 9.39
N LEU A 111 6.69 15.41 9.78
CA LEU A 111 7.15 14.30 8.96
C LEU A 111 6.02 13.28 8.73
N GLU A 112 5.24 12.95 9.77
CA GLU A 112 4.07 12.07 9.65
C GLU A 112 3.02 12.64 8.71
N GLN A 113 2.77 13.96 8.74
CA GLN A 113 1.84 14.63 7.82
C GLN A 113 2.35 14.55 6.38
N ALA A 114 3.61 14.85 6.13
CA ALA A 114 4.21 14.74 4.80
C ALA A 114 4.14 13.30 4.27
N THR A 115 4.50 12.33 5.09
CA THR A 115 4.42 10.90 4.77
C THR A 115 2.96 10.48 4.48
N ALA A 116 1.98 11.00 5.23
CA ALA A 116 0.57 10.70 5.01
C ALA A 116 0.07 11.19 3.65
N ILE A 117 0.50 12.39 3.20
CA ILE A 117 0.15 12.93 1.87
C ILE A 117 0.65 11.99 0.76
N VAL A 118 1.89 11.53 0.87
CA VAL A 118 2.44 10.61 -0.11
C VAL A 118 1.66 9.28 -0.08
N ARG A 119 1.39 8.71 1.10
CA ARG A 119 0.62 7.46 1.25
C ARG A 119 -0.82 7.55 0.73
N ALA A 120 -1.45 8.70 0.81
CA ALA A 120 -2.81 8.90 0.28
C ALA A 120 -2.91 8.62 -1.21
N LYS A 121 -1.83 8.82 -1.98
CA LYS A 121 -1.81 8.50 -3.42
C LYS A 121 -2.01 7.01 -3.69
N VAL A 122 -1.51 6.13 -2.83
CA VAL A 122 -1.65 4.67 -2.96
C VAL A 122 -3.06 4.18 -2.62
N GLU A 123 -3.84 4.98 -1.89
CA GLU A 123 -5.27 4.69 -1.66
C GLU A 123 -6.10 4.84 -2.93
N HIS A 124 -5.64 5.70 -3.85
CA HIS A 124 -6.38 6.00 -5.06
C HIS A 124 -6.58 4.77 -5.98
N PRO A 125 -5.56 3.95 -6.31
CA PRO A 125 -5.76 2.71 -7.05
C PRO A 125 -6.79 1.77 -6.41
N PHE A 126 -6.77 1.59 -5.10
CA PHE A 126 -7.79 0.79 -4.40
C PHE A 126 -9.18 1.37 -4.54
N ARG A 127 -9.30 2.70 -4.46
CA ARG A 127 -10.57 3.38 -4.68
C ARG A 127 -11.09 3.16 -6.10
N VAL A 128 -10.21 3.26 -7.12
CA VAL A 128 -10.58 3.00 -8.52
C VAL A 128 -11.05 1.55 -8.68
N VAL A 129 -10.29 0.58 -8.17
CA VAL A 129 -10.65 -0.85 -8.25
C VAL A 129 -12.01 -1.13 -7.60
N LYS A 130 -12.32 -0.48 -6.48
CA LYS A 130 -13.60 -0.65 -5.80
C LYS A 130 -14.76 0.07 -6.46
N GLN A 131 -14.58 1.34 -6.76
CA GLN A 131 -15.69 2.21 -7.20
C GLN A 131 -15.92 2.12 -8.70
N GLN A 132 -14.86 2.06 -9.52
CA GLN A 132 -15.01 2.01 -10.97
C GLN A 132 -15.18 0.57 -11.49
N PHE A 133 -14.48 -0.40 -10.88
CA PHE A 133 -14.52 -1.80 -11.32
C PHE A 133 -15.36 -2.71 -10.41
N GLY A 134 -16.02 -2.16 -9.39
CA GLY A 134 -16.97 -2.85 -8.53
C GLY A 134 -16.39 -4.04 -7.77
N TYR A 135 -15.09 -4.01 -7.42
CA TYR A 135 -14.45 -5.10 -6.69
C TYR A 135 -14.75 -4.99 -5.19
N ALA A 136 -15.86 -5.57 -4.77
CA ALA A 136 -16.29 -5.54 -3.36
C ALA A 136 -15.89 -6.78 -2.55
N LYS A 137 -15.67 -7.92 -3.23
CA LYS A 137 -15.36 -9.20 -2.56
C LYS A 137 -14.61 -10.17 -3.46
N VAL A 138 -13.93 -11.12 -2.83
CA VAL A 138 -13.28 -12.26 -3.49
C VAL A 138 -14.35 -13.12 -4.18
N ARG A 139 -14.14 -13.49 -5.44
CA ARG A 139 -15.12 -14.25 -6.24
C ARG A 139 -14.69 -15.67 -6.55
N TYR A 140 -13.38 -15.94 -6.57
CA TYR A 140 -12.85 -17.24 -6.94
C TYR A 140 -12.37 -18.03 -5.73
N ARG A 141 -12.38 -19.35 -5.85
CA ARG A 141 -11.69 -20.22 -4.89
C ARG A 141 -10.19 -20.23 -5.20
N GLY A 142 -9.37 -20.12 -4.16
CA GLY A 142 -7.92 -20.16 -4.23
C GLY A 142 -7.26 -18.80 -4.46
N LEU A 143 -6.04 -18.69 -3.96
CA LEU A 143 -5.27 -17.46 -3.93
C LEU A 143 -4.86 -17.03 -5.35
N ALA A 144 -4.35 -17.96 -6.16
CA ALA A 144 -3.80 -17.66 -7.48
C ALA A 144 -4.81 -16.97 -8.41
N LYS A 145 -6.04 -17.49 -8.50
CA LYS A 145 -7.09 -16.91 -9.37
C LYS A 145 -7.52 -15.52 -8.93
N ASN A 146 -7.60 -15.29 -7.60
CA ASN A 146 -7.94 -13.98 -7.07
C ASN A 146 -6.80 -12.98 -7.22
N THR A 147 -5.54 -13.41 -7.06
CA THR A 147 -4.37 -12.57 -7.30
C THR A 147 -4.30 -12.16 -8.78
N ALA A 148 -4.43 -13.10 -9.71
CA ALA A 148 -4.44 -12.79 -11.14
C ALA A 148 -5.53 -11.77 -11.51
N ARG A 149 -6.73 -11.92 -10.93
CA ARG A 149 -7.81 -10.94 -11.13
C ARG A 149 -7.44 -9.57 -10.57
N LEU A 150 -6.87 -9.49 -9.37
CA LEU A 150 -6.44 -8.22 -8.78
C LEU A 150 -5.34 -7.56 -9.59
N THR A 151 -4.37 -8.32 -10.09
CA THR A 151 -3.32 -7.81 -10.98
C THR A 151 -3.94 -7.16 -12.22
N MET A 152 -4.91 -7.83 -12.85
CA MET A 152 -5.65 -7.25 -14.00
C MET A 152 -6.39 -5.96 -13.62
N LEU A 153 -7.07 -5.94 -12.46
CA LEU A 153 -7.82 -4.77 -12.02
C LEU A 153 -6.90 -3.58 -11.70
N PHE A 154 -5.72 -3.83 -11.12
CA PHE A 154 -4.74 -2.76 -10.89
C PHE A 154 -4.10 -2.27 -12.18
N ALA A 155 -3.87 -3.14 -13.17
CA ALA A 155 -3.44 -2.71 -14.51
C ALA A 155 -4.50 -1.80 -15.17
N LEU A 156 -5.78 -2.18 -15.11
CA LEU A 156 -6.88 -1.33 -15.58
C LEU A 156 -7.01 -0.03 -14.76
N SER A 157 -6.74 -0.08 -13.46
CA SER A 157 -6.68 1.11 -12.62
C SER A 157 -5.60 2.09 -13.09
N ASN A 158 -4.42 1.59 -13.44
CA ASN A 158 -3.35 2.42 -13.98
C ASN A 158 -3.78 3.11 -15.28
N LEU A 159 -4.39 2.38 -16.21
CA LEU A 159 -4.94 2.96 -17.46
C LEU A 159 -6.01 4.01 -17.16
N TRP A 160 -6.91 3.73 -16.22
CA TRP A 160 -7.93 4.69 -15.78
C TRP A 160 -7.33 5.96 -15.19
N MET A 161 -6.31 5.84 -14.36
CA MET A 161 -5.63 6.98 -13.73
C MET A 161 -4.85 7.80 -14.76
N ALA A 162 -4.15 7.13 -15.68
CA ALA A 162 -3.35 7.77 -16.73
C ALA A 162 -4.18 8.27 -17.94
N ARG A 163 -5.48 7.95 -18.04
CA ARG A 163 -6.31 8.18 -19.24
C ARG A 163 -6.27 9.61 -19.77
N ARG A 164 -6.26 10.63 -18.91
CA ARG A 164 -6.20 12.03 -19.34
C ARG A 164 -4.88 12.36 -20.00
N HIS A 165 -3.80 11.87 -19.42
CA HIS A 165 -2.46 12.05 -19.97
C HIS A 165 -2.31 11.31 -21.32
N VAL A 166 -2.77 10.06 -21.40
CA VAL A 166 -2.72 9.25 -22.62
C VAL A 166 -3.59 9.84 -23.75
N LEU A 167 -4.74 10.44 -23.41
CA LEU A 167 -5.63 11.07 -24.38
C LEU A 167 -5.24 12.52 -24.73
N GLY A 168 -4.15 13.05 -24.17
CA GLY A 168 -3.69 14.41 -24.40
C GLY A 168 -4.67 15.49 -23.89
N VAL A 169 -5.60 15.12 -23.01
CA VAL A 169 -6.54 16.06 -22.41
C VAL A 169 -5.83 16.80 -21.28
N GLN A 170 -5.43 18.02 -21.55
CA GLN A 170 -4.91 18.91 -20.49
C GLN A 170 -6.05 19.22 -19.51
N ALA A 171 -5.73 19.18 -18.22
CA ALA A 171 -6.64 19.53 -17.15
C ALA A 171 -6.78 21.04 -17.01
#